data_3a2a293745309fb936b70fe7cf8744d6
#
_entry.id   3a2a293745309fb936b70fe7cf8744d6
#
_cell.length_a   1.000
_cell.length_b   1.000
_cell.length_c   1.000
_cell.angle_alpha   90.00
_cell.angle_beta   90.00
_cell.angle_gamma   90.00
#
_symmetry.space_group_name_H-M   'P 1'
#
loop_
_entity.id
_entity.type
_entity.pdbx_description
1 polymer ?
#
loop_
_entity_poly.entity_id
_entity_poly.type
_entity_poly.pdbx_seq_one_letter_code
_entity_poly.pdbx_strand_id
1 'polypeptide(L)'
;MKKFQSPFSEFTSNALTLITGTTLAQVIPVAISPILTRLYSPEDYGVFALFVSIVAILSAFASGKYELAIMLPRRERDAANILGLTFVLAMVSSAISLGVLAIFNESISQVLGNEKIAKWLYVVPGAVFLNCVFLSFSYWENRQKRYKRLALNRVVQSGFTASSNLGIGLGGYGWGLILSSLFGQSVATT
;
A
#
# COMPACT_ATOMS: atom_id res chain seq x y z
N MET A 1 23.67 19.58 26.74
CA MET A 1 24.79 19.40 25.77
C MET A 1 24.26 18.61 24.59
N LYS A 2 23.88 19.25 23.46
CA LYS A 2 23.56 18.54 22.21
C LYS A 2 24.87 18.01 21.63
N LYS A 3 25.05 16.68 21.61
CA LYS A 3 26.18 16.07 20.91
C LYS A 3 26.13 16.52 19.45
N PHE A 4 27.20 17.18 19.03
CA PHE A 4 27.44 17.58 17.64
C PHE A 4 27.69 16.25 16.88
N GLN A 5 26.61 15.64 16.38
CA GLN A 5 26.73 14.48 15.50
C GLN A 5 27.12 15.00 14.13
N SER A 6 28.18 14.42 13.57
CA SER A 6 28.58 14.77 12.20
C SER A 6 27.43 14.42 11.24
N PRO A 7 27.22 15.20 10.15
CA PRO A 7 26.16 14.94 9.17
C PRO A 7 26.19 13.51 8.61
N PHE A 8 27.37 12.92 8.57
CA PHE A 8 27.59 11.54 8.12
C PHE A 8 27.03 10.49 9.11
N SER A 9 27.18 10.74 10.40
CA SER A 9 26.67 9.88 11.47
C SER A 9 25.13 9.88 11.50
N GLU A 10 24.50 11.04 11.28
CA GLU A 10 23.05 11.18 11.23
C GLU A 10 22.47 10.49 9.99
N PHE A 11 23.08 10.64 8.83
CA PHE A 11 22.68 9.95 7.60
C PHE A 11 22.76 8.42 7.77
N THR A 12 23.88 7.91 8.30
CA THR A 12 24.08 6.47 8.50
C THR A 12 23.04 5.90 9.48
N SER A 13 22.78 6.59 10.59
CA SER A 13 21.76 6.17 11.57
C SER A 13 20.35 6.12 10.97
N ASN A 14 19.99 7.12 10.17
CA ASN A 14 18.70 7.19 9.49
C ASN A 14 18.55 6.11 8.42
N ALA A 15 19.59 5.88 7.63
CA ALA A 15 19.62 4.81 6.62
C ALA A 15 19.50 3.42 7.27
N LEU A 16 20.25 3.16 8.34
CA LEU A 16 20.15 1.91 9.09
C LEU A 16 18.73 1.70 9.67
N THR A 17 18.11 2.75 10.21
CA THR A 17 16.75 2.67 10.74
C THR A 17 15.74 2.27 9.65
N LEU A 18 15.86 2.84 8.45
CA LEU A 18 15.00 2.48 7.31
C LEU A 18 15.27 1.05 6.81
N ILE A 19 16.53 0.69 6.69
CA ILE A 19 16.93 -0.66 6.23
C ILE A 19 16.39 -1.71 7.20
N THR A 20 16.68 -1.57 8.50
CA THR A 20 16.22 -2.52 9.52
C THR A 20 14.71 -2.62 9.59
N GLY A 21 13.99 -1.48 9.58
CA GLY A 21 12.52 -1.48 9.59
C GLY A 21 11.92 -2.11 8.33
N THR A 22 12.51 -1.84 7.16
CA THR A 22 12.03 -2.45 5.90
C THR A 22 12.32 -3.95 5.87
N THR A 23 13.49 -4.37 6.32
CA THR A 23 13.87 -5.79 6.40
C THR A 23 12.94 -6.54 7.36
N LEU A 24 12.68 -6.01 8.55
CA LEU A 24 11.74 -6.61 9.51
C LEU A 24 10.33 -6.71 8.92
N ALA A 25 9.86 -5.68 8.23
CA ALA A 25 8.55 -5.70 7.57
C ALA A 25 8.46 -6.77 6.47
N GLN A 26 9.56 -7.09 5.79
CA GLN A 26 9.61 -8.14 4.75
C GLN A 26 9.77 -9.55 5.33
N VAL A 27 10.46 -9.70 6.46
CA VAL A 27 10.63 -10.99 7.13
C VAL A 27 9.29 -11.55 7.60
N ILE A 28 8.37 -10.71 8.07
CA ILE A 28 7.05 -11.12 8.57
C ILE A 28 6.26 -11.94 7.52
N PRO A 29 5.98 -11.42 6.29
CA PRO A 29 5.27 -12.19 5.28
C PRO A 29 5.99 -13.47 4.86
N VAL A 30 7.32 -13.43 4.77
CA VAL A 30 8.13 -14.60 4.41
C VAL A 30 8.01 -15.69 5.48
N ALA A 31 8.09 -15.32 6.76
CA ALA A 31 8.00 -16.27 7.86
C ALA A 31 6.62 -16.96 7.94
N ILE A 32 5.53 -16.25 7.63
CA ILE A 32 4.18 -16.83 7.66
C ILE A 32 3.77 -17.49 6.34
N SER A 33 4.51 -17.26 5.24
CA SER A 33 4.20 -17.82 3.93
C SER A 33 3.94 -19.33 3.93
N PRO A 34 4.73 -20.20 4.62
CA PRO A 34 4.46 -21.64 4.66
C PRO A 34 3.12 -22.00 5.31
N ILE A 35 2.63 -21.16 6.23
CA ILE A 35 1.33 -21.37 6.89
C ILE A 35 0.23 -20.90 5.94
N LEU A 36 0.40 -19.73 5.30
CA LEU A 36 -0.58 -19.19 4.37
C LEU A 36 -0.80 -20.10 3.16
N THR A 37 0.25 -20.73 2.63
CA THR A 37 0.13 -21.69 1.51
C THR A 37 -0.64 -22.96 1.85
N ARG A 38 -0.83 -23.25 3.13
CA ARG A 38 -1.70 -24.35 3.60
C ARG A 38 -3.13 -23.90 3.85
N LEU A 39 -3.34 -22.62 4.12
CA LEU A 39 -4.66 -22.05 4.43
C LEU A 39 -5.40 -21.57 3.17
N TYR A 40 -4.67 -21.09 2.17
CA TYR A 40 -5.23 -20.54 0.93
C TYR A 40 -4.91 -21.44 -0.26
N SER A 41 -5.90 -21.61 -1.14
CA SER A 41 -5.72 -22.37 -2.37
C SER A 41 -4.86 -21.62 -3.40
N PRO A 42 -4.24 -22.32 -4.36
CA PRO A 42 -3.55 -21.68 -5.48
C PRO A 42 -4.46 -20.72 -6.27
N GLU A 43 -5.76 -21.03 -6.31
CA GLU A 43 -6.77 -20.20 -6.97
C GLU A 43 -6.97 -18.87 -6.23
N ASP A 44 -7.02 -18.88 -4.89
CA ASP A 44 -7.13 -17.66 -4.07
C ASP A 44 -5.92 -16.74 -4.28
N TYR A 45 -4.73 -17.33 -4.36
CA TYR A 45 -3.51 -16.60 -4.72
C TYR A 45 -3.58 -16.01 -6.13
N GLY A 46 -4.17 -16.75 -7.09
CA GLY A 46 -4.37 -16.26 -8.46
C GLY A 46 -5.27 -15.03 -8.50
N VAL A 47 -6.42 -15.09 -7.81
CA VAL A 47 -7.33 -13.94 -7.69
C VAL A 47 -6.67 -12.75 -6.99
N PHE A 48 -5.93 -13.00 -5.92
CA PHE A 48 -5.18 -11.97 -5.20
C PHE A 48 -4.10 -11.33 -6.08
N ALA A 49 -3.35 -12.12 -6.85
CA ALA A 49 -2.32 -11.62 -7.76
C ALA A 49 -2.90 -10.72 -8.85
N LEU A 50 -4.04 -11.11 -9.43
CA LEU A 50 -4.77 -10.28 -10.39
C LEU A 50 -5.22 -8.97 -9.76
N PHE A 51 -5.83 -9.04 -8.57
CA PHE A 51 -6.28 -7.86 -7.83
C PHE A 51 -5.13 -6.88 -7.57
N VAL A 52 -4.01 -7.36 -7.02
CA VAL A 52 -2.83 -6.52 -6.73
C VAL A 52 -2.24 -5.93 -8.00
N SER A 53 -2.19 -6.69 -9.10
CA SER A 53 -1.67 -6.22 -10.38
C SER A 53 -2.51 -5.07 -10.94
N ILE A 54 -3.85 -5.20 -10.91
CA ILE A 54 -4.76 -4.15 -11.36
C ILE A 54 -4.61 -2.89 -10.47
N VAL A 55 -4.59 -3.07 -9.15
CA VAL A 55 -4.37 -1.96 -8.20
C VAL A 55 -3.04 -1.28 -8.46
N ALA A 56 -1.96 -2.03 -8.72
CA ALA A 56 -0.64 -1.48 -8.98
C ALA A 56 -0.62 -0.64 -10.27
N ILE A 57 -1.21 -1.16 -11.34
CA ILE A 57 -1.30 -0.44 -12.63
C ILE A 57 -2.11 0.84 -12.47
N LEU A 58 -3.32 0.75 -11.90
CA LEU A 58 -4.18 1.91 -11.74
C LEU A 58 -3.58 2.95 -10.80
N SER A 59 -2.94 2.53 -9.69
CA SER A 59 -2.27 3.44 -8.75
C SER A 59 -1.10 4.16 -9.39
N ALA A 60 -0.39 3.53 -10.34
CA ALA A 60 0.72 4.18 -11.05
C ALA A 60 0.26 5.41 -11.86
N PHE A 61 -0.98 5.38 -12.37
CA PHE A 61 -1.57 6.48 -13.12
C PHE A 61 -2.40 7.42 -12.24
N ALA A 62 -3.00 6.91 -11.16
CA ALA A 62 -3.99 7.62 -10.36
C ALA A 62 -3.49 8.94 -9.76
N SER A 63 -2.27 8.95 -9.25
CA SER A 63 -1.65 10.14 -8.67
C SER A 63 -0.78 10.91 -9.67
N GLY A 64 -0.57 10.39 -10.90
CA GLY A 64 0.36 10.95 -11.88
C GLY A 64 1.78 11.11 -11.32
N LYS A 65 2.14 10.34 -10.28
CA LYS A 65 3.41 10.44 -9.56
C LYS A 65 3.63 11.80 -8.85
N TYR A 66 2.56 12.57 -8.60
CA TYR A 66 2.65 13.83 -7.88
C TYR A 66 3.09 13.65 -6.41
N GLU A 67 2.95 12.46 -5.84
CA GLU A 67 3.51 12.13 -4.53
C GLU A 67 5.02 12.36 -4.44
N LEU A 68 5.76 12.17 -5.55
CA LEU A 68 7.20 12.47 -5.61
C LEU A 68 7.46 13.99 -5.54
N ALA A 69 6.55 14.80 -6.09
CA ALA A 69 6.69 16.23 -6.10
C ALA A 69 6.57 16.87 -4.70
N ILE A 70 6.03 16.13 -3.70
CA ILE A 70 5.97 16.58 -2.29
C ILE A 70 7.39 16.90 -1.74
N MET A 71 8.42 16.25 -2.29
CA MET A 71 9.81 16.44 -1.85
C MET A 71 10.48 17.69 -2.42
N LEU A 72 9.93 18.28 -3.50
CA LEU A 72 10.59 19.34 -4.27
C LEU A 72 10.50 20.75 -3.63
N PRO A 73 9.35 21.21 -3.10
CA PRO A 73 9.21 22.59 -2.62
C PRO A 73 10.09 22.87 -1.41
N ARG A 74 10.64 24.08 -1.35
CA ARG A 74 11.38 24.54 -0.17
C ARG A 74 10.47 24.93 0.99
N ARG A 75 9.24 25.44 0.69
CA ARG A 75 8.26 25.88 1.68
C ARG A 75 7.33 24.73 2.05
N GLU A 76 7.01 24.59 3.34
CA GLU A 76 6.08 23.56 3.81
C GLU A 76 4.66 23.74 3.27
N ARG A 77 4.23 25.00 3.10
CA ARG A 77 2.91 25.34 2.53
C ARG A 77 2.73 24.80 1.12
N ASP A 78 3.76 24.93 0.29
CA ASP A 78 3.70 24.46 -1.11
C ASP A 78 3.67 22.92 -1.14
N ALA A 79 4.42 22.27 -0.27
CA ALA A 79 4.40 20.82 -0.14
C ALA A 79 3.04 20.31 0.38
N ALA A 80 2.40 21.03 1.32
CA ALA A 80 1.06 20.68 1.80
C ALA A 80 0.01 20.85 0.70
N ASN A 81 0.13 21.88 -0.16
CA ASN A 81 -0.75 22.05 -1.30
C ASN A 81 -0.59 20.90 -2.32
N ILE A 82 0.64 20.45 -2.57
CA ILE A 82 0.88 19.27 -3.43
C ILE A 82 0.30 18.02 -2.81
N LEU A 83 0.44 17.84 -1.50
CA LEU A 83 -0.21 16.73 -0.78
C LEU A 83 -1.74 16.78 -0.96
N GLY A 84 -2.36 17.95 -0.80
CA GLY A 84 -3.79 18.13 -1.08
C GLY A 84 -4.16 17.80 -2.52
N LEU A 85 -3.33 18.21 -3.49
CA LEU A 85 -3.52 17.88 -4.89
C LEU A 85 -3.46 16.36 -5.14
N THR A 86 -2.51 15.66 -4.53
CA THR A 86 -2.42 14.18 -4.68
C THR A 86 -3.69 13.50 -4.15
N PHE A 87 -4.29 13.98 -3.06
CA PHE A 87 -5.57 13.46 -2.57
C PHE A 87 -6.71 13.69 -3.56
N VAL A 88 -6.82 14.89 -4.13
CA VAL A 88 -7.86 15.21 -5.13
C VAL A 88 -7.69 14.32 -6.36
N LEU A 89 -6.46 14.21 -6.89
CA LEU A 89 -6.18 13.35 -8.03
C LEU A 89 -6.50 11.88 -7.74
N ALA A 90 -6.12 11.38 -6.56
CA ALA A 90 -6.43 10.01 -6.15
C ALA A 90 -7.93 9.77 -6.05
N MET A 91 -8.70 10.74 -5.52
CA MET A 91 -10.16 10.66 -5.44
C MET A 91 -10.82 10.64 -6.83
N VAL A 92 -10.41 11.57 -7.70
CA VAL A 92 -10.95 11.65 -9.07
C VAL A 92 -10.61 10.38 -9.85
N SER A 93 -9.36 9.93 -9.81
CA SER A 93 -8.93 8.72 -10.52
C SER A 93 -9.62 7.46 -9.97
N SER A 94 -9.83 7.38 -8.66
CA SER A 94 -10.58 6.29 -8.04
C SER A 94 -12.05 6.30 -8.49
N ALA A 95 -12.70 7.47 -8.57
CA ALA A 95 -14.07 7.60 -9.05
C ALA A 95 -14.18 7.21 -10.54
N ILE A 96 -13.24 7.65 -11.38
CA ILE A 96 -13.18 7.26 -12.80
C ILE A 96 -12.97 5.74 -12.91
N SER A 97 -12.04 5.17 -12.14
CA SER A 97 -11.79 3.72 -12.12
C SER A 97 -13.05 2.96 -11.71
N LEU A 98 -13.81 3.45 -10.74
CA LEU A 98 -15.06 2.83 -10.32
C LEU A 98 -16.06 2.81 -11.47
N GLY A 99 -16.23 3.93 -12.18
CA GLY A 99 -17.13 4.00 -13.35
C GLY A 99 -16.72 3.04 -14.45
N VAL A 100 -15.43 3.01 -14.82
CA VAL A 100 -14.92 2.10 -15.86
C VAL A 100 -15.08 0.64 -15.44
N LEU A 101 -14.66 0.29 -14.22
CA LEU A 101 -14.76 -1.09 -13.74
C LEU A 101 -16.20 -1.55 -13.52
N ALA A 102 -17.14 -0.65 -13.20
CA ALA A 102 -18.55 -0.98 -13.08
C ALA A 102 -19.20 -1.26 -14.44
N ILE A 103 -18.83 -0.50 -15.48
CA ILE A 103 -19.38 -0.66 -16.84
C ILE A 103 -18.78 -1.90 -17.53
N PHE A 104 -17.48 -2.12 -17.40
CA PHE A 104 -16.74 -3.16 -18.14
C PHE A 104 -16.41 -4.38 -17.29
N ASN A 105 -17.04 -4.57 -16.12
CA ASN A 105 -16.73 -5.65 -15.18
C ASN A 105 -16.71 -7.04 -15.83
N GLU A 106 -17.76 -7.39 -16.57
CA GLU A 106 -17.88 -8.69 -17.25
C GLU A 106 -16.79 -8.89 -18.32
N SER A 107 -16.58 -7.86 -19.16
CA SER A 107 -15.55 -7.92 -20.21
C SER A 107 -14.15 -8.08 -19.62
N ILE A 108 -13.85 -7.35 -18.56
CA ILE A 108 -12.56 -7.40 -17.89
C ILE A 108 -12.35 -8.78 -17.22
N SER A 109 -13.36 -9.32 -16.53
CA SER A 109 -13.24 -10.62 -15.88
C SER A 109 -13.07 -11.76 -16.90
N GLN A 110 -13.73 -11.68 -18.06
CA GLN A 110 -13.56 -12.62 -19.17
C GLN A 110 -12.16 -12.56 -19.77
N VAL A 111 -11.64 -11.36 -20.03
CA VAL A 111 -10.26 -11.17 -20.54
C VAL A 111 -9.22 -11.67 -19.57
N LEU A 112 -9.46 -11.51 -18.25
CA LEU A 112 -8.58 -12.02 -17.20
C LEU A 112 -8.69 -13.54 -16.99
N GLY A 113 -9.66 -14.20 -17.64
CA GLY A 113 -9.87 -15.65 -17.53
C GLY A 113 -10.26 -16.13 -16.13
N ASN A 114 -10.78 -15.26 -15.28
CA ASN A 114 -11.15 -15.60 -13.91
C ASN A 114 -12.41 -14.83 -13.47
N GLU A 115 -13.54 -15.52 -13.45
CA GLU A 115 -14.82 -14.91 -13.07
C GLU A 115 -14.89 -14.52 -11.58
N LYS A 116 -14.09 -15.15 -10.71
CA LYS A 116 -14.07 -14.82 -9.28
C LYS A 116 -13.56 -13.41 -9.00
N ILE A 117 -12.74 -12.86 -9.91
CA ILE A 117 -12.23 -11.48 -9.78
C ILE A 117 -13.33 -10.42 -9.94
N ALA A 118 -14.42 -10.73 -10.66
CA ALA A 118 -15.50 -9.79 -10.97
C ALA A 118 -16.04 -9.06 -9.74
N LYS A 119 -16.23 -9.78 -8.63
CA LYS A 119 -16.68 -9.20 -7.36
C LYS A 119 -15.66 -8.25 -6.75
N TRP A 120 -14.38 -8.52 -6.94
CA TRP A 120 -13.27 -7.75 -6.38
C TRP A 120 -12.92 -6.52 -7.20
N LEU A 121 -13.32 -6.46 -8.48
CA LEU A 121 -13.14 -5.28 -9.32
C LEU A 121 -13.84 -4.05 -8.73
N TYR A 122 -14.98 -4.20 -8.03
CA TYR A 122 -15.65 -3.09 -7.34
C TYR A 122 -14.87 -2.56 -6.13
N VAL A 123 -13.96 -3.34 -5.57
CA VAL A 123 -13.14 -2.97 -4.42
C VAL A 123 -11.83 -2.30 -4.86
N VAL A 124 -11.39 -2.56 -6.12
CA VAL A 124 -10.14 -2.01 -6.68
C VAL A 124 -10.04 -0.49 -6.56
N PRO A 125 -11.08 0.32 -6.89
CA PRO A 125 -10.97 1.79 -6.77
C PRO A 125 -10.68 2.25 -5.35
N GLY A 126 -11.29 1.61 -4.35
CA GLY A 126 -11.00 1.87 -2.94
C GLY A 126 -9.55 1.53 -2.57
N ALA A 127 -9.05 0.40 -3.08
CA ALA A 127 -7.65 -0.01 -2.90
C ALA A 127 -6.67 0.98 -3.56
N VAL A 128 -6.98 1.46 -4.76
CA VAL A 128 -6.18 2.47 -5.48
C VAL A 128 -6.11 3.76 -4.66
N PHE A 129 -7.25 4.24 -4.15
CA PHE A 129 -7.30 5.41 -3.30
C PHE A 129 -6.42 5.26 -2.06
N LEU A 130 -6.61 4.16 -1.30
CA LEU A 130 -5.83 3.88 -0.10
C LEU A 130 -4.33 3.78 -0.38
N ASN A 131 -3.95 3.17 -1.50
CA ASN A 131 -2.55 3.07 -1.91
C ASN A 131 -1.94 4.45 -2.20
N CYS A 132 -2.65 5.31 -2.94
CA CYS A 132 -2.19 6.67 -3.21
C CYS A 132 -2.07 7.51 -1.93
N VAL A 133 -3.02 7.39 -1.01
CA VAL A 133 -3.00 8.04 0.31
C VAL A 133 -1.78 7.57 1.11
N PHE A 134 -1.58 6.27 1.20
CA PHE A 134 -0.43 5.68 1.91
C PHE A 134 0.90 6.15 1.35
N LEU A 135 1.06 6.16 0.02
CA LEU A 135 2.26 6.67 -0.64
C LEU A 135 2.49 8.16 -0.36
N SER A 136 1.44 8.98 -0.46
CA SER A 136 1.52 10.42 -0.20
C SER A 136 1.97 10.72 1.22
N PHE A 137 1.42 10.02 2.23
CA PHE A 137 1.87 10.15 3.61
C PHE A 137 3.30 9.63 3.81
N SER A 138 3.68 8.55 3.13
CA SER A 138 5.04 8.02 3.21
C SER A 138 6.06 9.04 2.68
N TYR A 139 5.76 9.74 1.59
CA TYR A 139 6.61 10.82 1.06
C TYR A 139 6.61 12.05 1.98
N TRP A 140 5.47 12.36 2.61
CA TRP A 140 5.38 13.44 3.59
C TRP A 140 6.26 13.17 4.82
N GLU A 141 6.17 11.99 5.42
CA GLU A 141 7.02 11.58 6.55
C GLU A 141 8.52 11.53 6.16
N ASN A 142 8.82 11.08 4.93
CA ASN A 142 10.19 11.10 4.40
C ASN A 142 10.71 12.53 4.28
N ARG A 143 9.90 13.47 3.78
CA ARG A 143 10.23 14.91 3.73
C ARG A 143 10.54 15.46 5.12
N GLN A 144 9.75 15.09 6.13
CA GLN A 144 9.91 15.50 7.52
C GLN A 144 11.09 14.78 8.21
N LYS A 145 11.83 13.92 7.49
CA LYS A 145 12.93 13.09 8.03
C LYS A 145 12.50 12.20 9.22
N ARG A 146 11.22 11.83 9.29
CA ARG A 146 10.66 10.99 10.36
C ARG A 146 10.84 9.50 10.05
N TYR A 147 12.07 9.10 9.80
CA TYR A 147 12.40 7.74 9.34
C TYR A 147 11.98 6.64 10.30
N LYS A 148 11.98 6.92 11.62
CA LYS A 148 11.50 5.96 12.63
C LYS A 148 10.01 5.67 12.47
N ARG A 149 9.19 6.70 12.22
CA ARG A 149 7.75 6.52 11.96
C ARG A 149 7.53 5.74 10.67
N LEU A 150 8.24 6.09 9.62
CA LEU A 150 8.15 5.40 8.33
C LEU A 150 8.50 3.91 8.46
N ALA A 151 9.57 3.58 9.19
CA ALA A 151 9.96 2.20 9.48
C ALA A 151 8.89 1.48 10.32
N LEU A 152 8.40 2.14 11.39
CA LEU A 152 7.37 1.58 12.26
C LEU A 152 6.06 1.31 11.49
N ASN A 153 5.60 2.27 10.67
CA ASN A 153 4.38 2.12 9.87
C ASN A 153 4.47 0.89 8.95
N ARG A 154 5.64 0.65 8.32
CA ARG A 154 5.85 -0.54 7.49
C ARG A 154 5.78 -1.84 8.28
N VAL A 155 6.37 -1.88 9.48
CA VAL A 155 6.33 -3.06 10.34
C VAL A 155 4.92 -3.31 10.86
N VAL A 156 4.21 -2.26 11.28
CA VAL A 156 2.82 -2.34 11.74
C VAL A 156 1.90 -2.81 10.60
N GLN A 157 2.05 -2.24 9.41
CA GLN A 157 1.30 -2.65 8.22
C GLN A 157 1.52 -4.14 7.93
N SER A 158 2.78 -4.56 7.88
CA SER A 158 3.14 -5.95 7.59
C SER A 158 2.63 -6.91 8.66
N GLY A 159 2.80 -6.56 9.94
CA GLY A 159 2.30 -7.36 11.06
C GLY A 159 0.78 -7.47 11.08
N PHE A 160 0.07 -6.36 10.84
CA PHE A 160 -1.39 -6.35 10.78
C PHE A 160 -1.92 -7.15 9.58
N THR A 161 -1.33 -6.97 8.39
CA THR A 161 -1.67 -7.76 7.21
C THR A 161 -1.44 -9.26 7.45
N ALA A 162 -0.30 -9.61 8.06
CA ALA A 162 0.05 -10.98 8.40
C ALA A 162 -0.95 -11.61 9.38
N SER A 163 -1.27 -10.90 10.47
CA SER A 163 -2.23 -11.37 11.47
C SER A 163 -3.64 -11.52 10.91
N SER A 164 -4.07 -10.55 10.08
CA SER A 164 -5.38 -10.59 9.41
C SER A 164 -5.45 -11.75 8.41
N ASN A 165 -4.38 -11.99 7.62
CA ASN A 165 -4.30 -13.12 6.71
C ASN A 165 -4.44 -14.46 7.45
N LEU A 166 -3.75 -14.61 8.57
CA LEU A 166 -3.85 -15.82 9.39
C LEU A 166 -5.25 -15.96 10.00
N GLY A 167 -5.80 -14.90 10.60
CA GLY A 167 -7.12 -14.92 11.24
C GLY A 167 -8.24 -15.28 10.27
N ILE A 168 -8.28 -14.64 9.09
CA ILE A 168 -9.30 -14.88 8.08
C ILE A 168 -9.08 -16.25 7.40
N GLY A 169 -7.82 -16.62 7.15
CA GLY A 169 -7.46 -17.92 6.56
C GLY A 169 -7.85 -19.09 7.45
N LEU A 170 -7.68 -19.00 8.77
CA LEU A 170 -8.15 -20.00 9.72
C LEU A 170 -9.68 -20.14 9.72
N GLY A 171 -10.41 -19.07 9.35
CA GLY A 171 -11.86 -19.10 9.12
C GLY A 171 -12.28 -19.78 7.81
N GLY A 172 -11.33 -20.21 6.96
CA GLY A 172 -11.60 -20.87 5.67
C GLY A 172 -12.08 -19.92 4.57
N TYR A 173 -11.84 -18.61 4.71
CA TYR A 173 -12.28 -17.62 3.76
C TYR A 173 -11.17 -17.23 2.78
N GLY A 174 -11.26 -17.69 1.51
CA GLY A 174 -10.28 -17.40 0.45
C GLY A 174 -10.08 -15.91 0.13
N TRP A 175 -11.07 -15.05 0.46
CA TRP A 175 -10.97 -13.59 0.26
C TRP A 175 -10.10 -12.86 1.31
N GLY A 176 -9.59 -13.57 2.29
CA GLY A 176 -8.78 -13.00 3.36
C GLY A 176 -7.55 -12.25 2.88
N LEU A 177 -6.88 -12.72 1.82
CA LEU A 177 -5.69 -12.07 1.26
C LEU A 177 -5.98 -10.64 0.78
N ILE A 178 -7.11 -10.42 0.12
CA ILE A 178 -7.49 -9.12 -0.43
C ILE A 178 -7.86 -8.15 0.71
N LEU A 179 -8.75 -8.55 1.61
CA LEU A 179 -9.18 -7.68 2.70
C LEU A 179 -8.04 -7.34 3.66
N SER A 180 -7.20 -8.32 3.98
CA SER A 180 -6.05 -8.07 4.86
C SER A 180 -5.07 -7.06 4.28
N SER A 181 -4.89 -7.04 2.96
CA SER A 181 -4.04 -6.04 2.29
C SER A 181 -4.63 -4.64 2.39
N LEU A 182 -5.95 -4.49 2.29
CA LEU A 182 -6.65 -3.21 2.44
C LEU A 182 -6.60 -2.69 3.87
N PHE A 183 -6.89 -3.58 4.84
CA PHE A 183 -6.82 -3.21 6.26
C PHE A 183 -5.40 -2.84 6.69
N GLY A 184 -4.39 -3.56 6.19
CA GLY A 184 -3.00 -3.24 6.48
C GLY A 184 -2.60 -1.85 5.97
N GLN A 185 -3.07 -1.45 4.79
CA GLN A 185 -2.83 -0.11 4.25
C GLN A 185 -3.56 0.98 5.06
N SER A 186 -4.81 0.76 5.46
CA SER A 186 -5.57 1.74 6.24
C SER A 186 -4.97 1.97 7.63
N VAL A 187 -4.50 0.92 8.31
CA VAL A 187 -3.84 1.05 9.62
C VAL A 187 -2.51 1.81 9.53
N ALA A 188 -1.78 1.67 8.44
CA ALA A 188 -0.50 2.36 8.25
C ALA A 188 -0.65 3.85 7.87
N THR A 189 -1.86 4.29 7.53
CA THR A 189 -2.15 5.71 7.20
C THR A 189 -2.62 6.51 8.41
N THR A 190 -2.83 5.87 9.55
CA THR A 190 -3.25 6.51 10.82
C THR A 190 -2.05 6.79 11.71
#